data_2ecb6980dedaf686311916e6fee0a5dd
#
_entry.id   2ecb6980dedaf686311916e6fee0a5dd
#
_cell.length_a   1.000
_cell.length_b   1.000
_cell.length_c   1.000
_cell.angle_alpha   90.00
_cell.angle_beta   90.00
_cell.angle_gamma   90.00
#
_symmetry.space_group_name_H-M   'P 1'
#
loop_
_entity.id
_entity.type
_entity.pdbx_description
1 polymer ?
#
loop_
_entity_poly.entity_id
_entity_poly.type
_entity_poly.pdbx_seq_one_letter_code
_entity_poly.pdbx_strand_id
1 'polypeptide(L)'
;VQAVDWARANGVVNGSEGNRFLPQDHATRAEVATILRNYMTRRTPEEPEQPADGSRVLVAYFSATGNTENVANFIAEATGGDLFAITPAEPYTDEDLNWSDENSRVVHEYENPDERDTELVAYTPENWEDYDVVFVGYPIWWYDAAWPVEGFVEGNDFTGKTVIPFCTSSSSDIGESGRRLAGLAGTGDWQEGQRFRSGASESDIRAWVDSLNL
;
A
#
# COMPACT_ATOMS: atom_id res chain seq x y z
N VAL A 1 -22.12 -13.47 -17.25
CA VAL A 1 -21.07 -14.23 -17.93
C VAL A 1 -19.80 -14.18 -17.09
N GLN A 2 -19.26 -13.02 -16.72
CA GLN A 2 -18.03 -12.88 -15.95
C GLN A 2 -17.98 -13.64 -14.62
N ALA A 3 -19.05 -13.61 -13.81
CA ALA A 3 -19.09 -14.29 -12.51
C ALA A 3 -19.01 -15.83 -12.63
N VAL A 4 -19.60 -16.42 -13.67
CA VAL A 4 -19.57 -17.86 -13.93
C VAL A 4 -18.20 -18.29 -14.45
N ASP A 5 -17.63 -17.50 -15.37
CA ASP A 5 -16.27 -17.75 -15.90
C ASP A 5 -15.24 -17.69 -14.78
N TRP A 6 -15.36 -16.71 -13.91
CA TRP A 6 -14.54 -16.58 -12.71
C TRP A 6 -14.69 -17.79 -11.76
N ALA A 7 -15.92 -18.17 -11.41
CA ALA A 7 -16.19 -19.30 -10.51
C ALA A 7 -15.64 -20.63 -11.06
N ARG A 8 -15.67 -20.79 -12.39
CA ARG A 8 -15.11 -21.95 -13.08
C ARG A 8 -13.59 -21.93 -13.10
N ALA A 9 -13.00 -20.80 -13.47
CA ALA A 9 -11.54 -20.63 -13.49
C ALA A 9 -10.90 -20.87 -12.12
N ASN A 10 -11.65 -20.60 -11.05
CA ASN A 10 -11.23 -20.79 -9.67
C ASN A 10 -11.72 -22.11 -9.03
N GLY A 11 -12.25 -23.07 -9.78
CA GLY A 11 -12.65 -24.38 -9.29
C GLY A 11 -13.84 -24.39 -8.31
N VAL A 12 -14.55 -23.27 -8.17
CA VAL A 12 -15.73 -23.16 -7.30
C VAL A 12 -16.90 -23.96 -7.88
N VAL A 13 -17.03 -23.94 -9.21
CA VAL A 13 -18.09 -24.64 -9.96
C VAL A 13 -17.48 -25.50 -11.05
N ASN A 14 -17.76 -26.83 -11.04
CA ASN A 14 -17.19 -27.79 -11.98
C ASN A 14 -18.13 -28.18 -13.14
N GLY A 15 -19.36 -27.64 -13.15
CA GLY A 15 -20.39 -28.02 -14.11
C GLY A 15 -21.02 -29.38 -13.81
N SER A 16 -22.12 -29.69 -14.50
CA SER A 16 -22.81 -31.00 -14.50
C SER A 16 -22.31 -31.89 -15.65
N GLU A 17 -22.91 -33.07 -15.84
CA GLU A 17 -22.54 -34.01 -16.90
C GLU A 17 -22.33 -33.32 -18.27
N GLY A 18 -21.16 -33.57 -18.87
CA GLY A 18 -20.76 -32.92 -20.13
C GLY A 18 -20.19 -31.52 -19.97
N ASN A 19 -19.76 -31.11 -18.77
CA ASN A 19 -19.13 -29.83 -18.47
C ASN A 19 -20.04 -28.63 -18.82
N ARG A 20 -21.36 -28.77 -18.60
CA ARG A 20 -22.36 -27.74 -18.88
C ARG A 20 -22.74 -27.00 -17.60
N PHE A 21 -22.92 -25.70 -17.73
CA PHE A 21 -23.55 -24.88 -16.71
C PHE A 21 -25.01 -24.63 -17.09
N LEU A 22 -25.95 -25.03 -16.22
CA LEU A 22 -27.40 -24.96 -16.45
C LEU A 22 -28.00 -23.90 -15.48
N PRO A 23 -27.97 -22.63 -15.84
CA PRO A 23 -28.31 -21.52 -14.92
C PRO A 23 -29.81 -21.44 -14.59
N GLN A 24 -30.64 -22.22 -15.28
CA GLN A 24 -32.10 -22.26 -15.07
C GLN A 24 -32.53 -23.46 -14.21
N ASP A 25 -31.64 -24.37 -13.92
CA ASP A 25 -31.94 -25.55 -13.10
C ASP A 25 -31.79 -25.23 -11.60
N HIS A 26 -32.58 -25.93 -10.78
CA HIS A 26 -32.47 -25.81 -9.34
C HIS A 26 -31.24 -26.58 -8.84
N ALA A 27 -30.34 -25.90 -8.15
CA ALA A 27 -29.24 -26.57 -7.48
C ALA A 27 -29.76 -27.42 -6.31
N THR A 28 -29.33 -28.66 -6.24
CA THR A 28 -29.60 -29.53 -5.11
C THR A 28 -28.85 -29.09 -3.87
N ARG A 29 -29.29 -29.49 -2.67
CA ARG A 29 -28.60 -29.21 -1.42
C ARG A 29 -27.14 -29.72 -1.44
N ALA A 30 -26.89 -30.85 -2.09
CA ALA A 30 -25.56 -31.44 -2.24
C ALA A 30 -24.67 -30.59 -3.16
N GLU A 31 -25.18 -30.06 -4.25
CA GLU A 31 -24.46 -29.17 -5.17
C GLU A 31 -24.13 -27.83 -4.49
N VAL A 32 -25.10 -27.25 -3.78
CA VAL A 32 -24.86 -26.02 -3.00
C VAL A 32 -23.78 -26.24 -1.93
N ALA A 33 -23.85 -27.38 -1.20
CA ALA A 33 -22.85 -27.73 -0.21
C ALA A 33 -21.45 -27.90 -0.83
N THR A 34 -21.39 -28.51 -2.03
CA THR A 34 -20.16 -28.70 -2.78
C THR A 34 -19.56 -27.35 -3.25
N ILE A 35 -20.42 -26.49 -3.78
CA ILE A 35 -20.02 -25.13 -4.21
C ILE A 35 -19.49 -24.32 -3.00
N LEU A 36 -20.22 -24.34 -1.88
CA LEU A 36 -19.79 -23.66 -0.65
C LEU A 36 -18.49 -24.26 -0.12
N ARG A 37 -18.38 -25.58 -0.08
CA ARG A 37 -17.12 -26.24 0.31
C ARG A 37 -15.97 -25.80 -0.60
N ASN A 38 -16.13 -25.89 -1.92
CA ASN A 38 -15.11 -25.51 -2.88
C ASN A 38 -14.77 -24.01 -2.77
N TYR A 39 -15.74 -23.16 -2.45
CA TYR A 39 -15.51 -21.74 -2.18
C TYR A 39 -14.73 -21.53 -0.88
N MET A 40 -15.06 -22.26 0.17
CA MET A 40 -14.42 -22.17 1.49
C MET A 40 -13.07 -22.89 1.55
N THR A 41 -12.89 -23.97 0.75
CA THR A 41 -11.62 -24.70 0.62
C THR A 41 -10.80 -24.23 -0.57
N ARG A 42 -11.30 -23.22 -1.33
CA ARG A 42 -10.40 -22.47 -2.16
C ARG A 42 -9.22 -22.12 -1.26
N ARG A 43 -8.02 -22.38 -1.73
CA ARG A 43 -6.89 -21.66 -1.20
C ARG A 43 -7.34 -20.20 -1.16
N THR A 44 -7.56 -19.64 0.00
CA THR A 44 -7.35 -18.23 0.24
C THR A 44 -6.12 -17.90 -0.58
N PRO A 45 -6.12 -16.84 -1.42
CA PRO A 45 -4.87 -16.35 -1.98
C PRO A 45 -3.87 -16.54 -0.87
N GLU A 46 -2.77 -17.29 -1.12
CA GLU A 46 -1.83 -17.71 -0.07
C GLU A 46 -1.79 -16.61 0.96
N GLU A 47 -2.21 -16.96 2.20
CA GLU A 47 -2.13 -16.00 3.30
C GLU A 47 -0.75 -15.41 3.16
N PRO A 48 -0.60 -14.09 2.95
CA PRO A 48 0.66 -13.49 2.55
C PRO A 48 1.71 -14.07 3.49
N GLU A 49 2.77 -14.64 2.95
CA GLU A 49 3.81 -15.26 3.74
C GLU A 49 4.34 -14.18 4.67
N GLN A 50 3.98 -14.26 5.93
CA GLN A 50 4.61 -13.46 6.97
C GLN A 50 6.12 -13.67 6.83
N PRO A 51 6.96 -12.64 6.96
CA PRO A 51 8.41 -12.78 6.83
C PRO A 51 8.90 -14.04 7.52
N ALA A 52 9.78 -14.78 6.89
CA ALA A 52 10.20 -16.14 7.30
C ALA A 52 10.80 -16.19 8.72
N ASP A 53 11.19 -15.04 9.28
CA ASP A 53 11.72 -14.87 10.63
C ASP A 53 10.64 -14.50 11.69
N GLY A 54 9.39 -14.32 11.26
CA GLY A 54 8.29 -13.90 12.15
C GLY A 54 8.21 -12.39 12.36
N SER A 55 8.99 -11.57 11.63
CA SER A 55 8.97 -10.11 11.72
C SER A 55 7.59 -9.55 11.36
N ARG A 56 7.13 -8.55 12.10
CA ARG A 56 5.89 -7.83 11.77
C ARG A 56 6.18 -6.66 10.85
N VAL A 57 5.40 -6.56 9.79
CA VAL A 57 5.53 -5.52 8.76
C VAL A 57 4.43 -4.49 8.88
N LEU A 58 4.80 -3.22 8.83
CA LEU A 58 3.90 -2.09 8.67
C LEU A 58 4.12 -1.45 7.30
N VAL A 59 3.05 -1.08 6.63
CA VAL A 59 3.08 -0.26 5.41
C VAL A 59 2.40 1.07 5.71
N ALA A 60 3.20 2.06 6.12
CA ALA A 60 2.75 3.42 6.34
C ALA A 60 2.82 4.22 5.03
N TYR A 61 1.75 4.94 4.68
CA TYR A 61 1.73 5.66 3.41
C TYR A 61 0.85 6.92 3.46
N PHE A 62 1.29 7.95 2.75
CA PHE A 62 0.46 9.07 2.35
C PHE A 62 0.09 8.93 0.86
N SER A 63 -1.19 9.14 0.55
CA SER A 63 -1.66 9.10 -0.84
C SER A 63 -2.69 10.19 -1.10
N ALA A 64 -2.34 11.16 -1.96
CA ALA A 64 -3.23 12.26 -2.32
C ALA A 64 -4.25 11.86 -3.42
N THR A 65 -3.87 10.96 -4.32
CA THR A 65 -4.66 10.59 -5.52
C THR A 65 -4.88 9.08 -5.68
N GLY A 66 -4.65 8.28 -4.63
CA GLY A 66 -4.83 6.83 -4.64
C GLY A 66 -3.66 6.03 -5.22
N ASN A 67 -2.69 6.66 -5.91
CA ASN A 67 -1.59 5.91 -6.56
C ASN A 67 -0.67 5.24 -5.54
N THR A 68 -0.24 5.97 -4.50
CA THR A 68 0.61 5.41 -3.43
C THR A 68 -0.12 4.37 -2.61
N GLU A 69 -1.40 4.60 -2.31
CA GLU A 69 -2.29 3.66 -1.64
C GLU A 69 -2.37 2.33 -2.38
N ASN A 70 -2.52 2.37 -3.72
CA ASN A 70 -2.58 1.16 -4.53
C ASN A 70 -1.28 0.34 -4.42
N VAL A 71 -0.11 1.00 -4.45
CA VAL A 71 1.19 0.33 -4.23
C VAL A 71 1.29 -0.21 -2.80
N ALA A 72 0.87 0.57 -1.79
CA ALA A 72 0.87 0.14 -0.40
C ALA A 72 0.02 -1.13 -0.17
N ASN A 73 -1.15 -1.20 -0.79
CA ASN A 73 -2.01 -2.39 -0.74
C ASN A 73 -1.29 -3.64 -1.28
N PHE A 74 -0.62 -3.53 -2.43
CA PHE A 74 0.11 -4.68 -2.99
C PHE A 74 1.33 -5.08 -2.14
N ILE A 75 2.03 -4.12 -1.51
CA ILE A 75 3.10 -4.43 -0.55
C ILE A 75 2.53 -5.17 0.66
N ALA A 76 1.44 -4.67 1.24
CA ALA A 76 0.78 -5.31 2.38
C ALA A 76 0.28 -6.73 2.04
N GLU A 77 -0.31 -6.91 0.85
CA GLU A 77 -0.71 -8.23 0.36
C GLU A 77 0.49 -9.18 0.13
N ALA A 78 1.63 -8.67 -0.29
CA ALA A 78 2.83 -9.48 -0.51
C ALA A 78 3.54 -9.88 0.79
N THR A 79 3.50 -9.02 1.80
CA THR A 79 4.22 -9.20 3.08
C THR A 79 3.36 -9.71 4.22
N GLY A 80 2.04 -9.70 4.08
CA GLY A 80 1.12 -9.89 5.22
C GLY A 80 1.12 -8.74 6.21
N GLY A 81 1.63 -7.58 5.80
CA GLY A 81 1.79 -6.41 6.66
C GLY A 81 0.50 -5.65 6.91
N ASP A 82 0.47 -4.92 8.01
CA ASP A 82 -0.61 -4.01 8.38
C ASP A 82 -0.48 -2.69 7.61
N LEU A 83 -1.61 -2.07 7.25
CA LEU A 83 -1.66 -0.77 6.57
C LEU A 83 -1.88 0.37 7.57
N PHE A 84 -1.14 1.46 7.39
CA PHE A 84 -1.36 2.71 8.12
C PHE A 84 -1.40 3.89 7.16
N ALA A 85 -2.59 4.45 6.95
CA ALA A 85 -2.75 5.67 6.16
C ALA A 85 -2.30 6.89 6.97
N ILE A 86 -1.26 7.57 6.52
CA ILE A 86 -0.83 8.87 7.04
C ILE A 86 -1.84 9.90 6.54
N THR A 87 -2.74 10.32 7.41
CA THR A 87 -3.89 11.15 7.06
C THR A 87 -3.70 12.55 7.63
N PRO A 88 -3.54 13.60 6.79
CA PRO A 88 -3.55 14.98 7.23
C PRO A 88 -4.85 15.32 7.96
N ALA A 89 -4.78 16.13 9.02
CA ALA A 89 -5.95 16.61 9.74
C ALA A 89 -6.88 17.42 8.82
N GLU A 90 -6.31 18.19 7.89
CA GLU A 90 -7.01 18.79 6.76
C GLU A 90 -6.60 18.07 5.45
N PRO A 91 -7.46 17.19 4.91
CA PRO A 91 -7.18 16.49 3.65
C PRO A 91 -7.04 17.47 2.47
N TYR A 92 -6.16 17.13 1.53
CA TYR A 92 -6.01 17.88 0.29
C TYR A 92 -7.19 17.63 -0.65
N THR A 93 -7.81 18.69 -1.14
CA THR A 93 -8.79 18.65 -2.23
C THR A 93 -8.10 18.64 -3.60
N ASP A 94 -8.87 18.42 -4.67
CA ASP A 94 -8.34 18.50 -6.04
C ASP A 94 -7.83 19.93 -6.36
N GLU A 95 -8.48 20.96 -5.82
CA GLU A 95 -8.06 22.35 -5.94
C GLU A 95 -6.74 22.59 -5.19
N ASP A 96 -6.58 22.03 -3.99
CA ASP A 96 -5.36 22.13 -3.18
C ASP A 96 -4.16 21.48 -3.88
N LEU A 97 -4.39 20.42 -4.65
CA LEU A 97 -3.36 19.68 -5.37
C LEU A 97 -3.01 20.25 -6.75
N ASN A 98 -3.66 21.34 -7.17
CA ASN A 98 -3.42 21.95 -8.48
C ASN A 98 -2.06 22.69 -8.51
N TRP A 99 -0.99 21.96 -8.76
CA TRP A 99 0.39 22.49 -8.82
C TRP A 99 0.62 23.55 -9.91
N SER A 100 -0.33 23.78 -10.83
CA SER A 100 -0.28 24.83 -11.86
C SER A 100 -1.01 26.10 -11.46
N ASP A 101 -1.68 26.14 -10.32
CA ASP A 101 -2.31 27.32 -9.75
C ASP A 101 -1.43 27.87 -8.62
N GLU A 102 -0.91 29.08 -8.81
CA GLU A 102 -0.06 29.79 -7.83
C GLU A 102 -0.77 30.03 -6.49
N ASN A 103 -2.11 29.96 -6.46
CA ASN A 103 -2.89 30.14 -5.23
C ASN A 103 -3.29 28.83 -4.56
N SER A 104 -2.93 27.68 -5.12
CA SER A 104 -3.24 26.38 -4.52
C SER A 104 -2.44 26.15 -3.23
N ARG A 105 -3.03 25.36 -2.32
CA ARG A 105 -2.38 25.01 -1.06
C ARG A 105 -1.01 24.36 -1.28
N VAL A 106 -0.91 23.41 -2.19
CA VAL A 106 0.34 22.69 -2.43
C VAL A 106 1.46 23.59 -2.98
N VAL A 107 1.13 24.63 -3.78
CA VAL A 107 2.11 25.60 -4.26
C VAL A 107 2.52 26.55 -3.13
N HIS A 108 1.56 27.05 -2.33
CA HIS A 108 1.84 27.86 -1.18
C HIS A 108 2.78 27.16 -0.17
N GLU A 109 2.48 25.91 0.16
CA GLU A 109 3.30 25.08 1.07
C GLU A 109 4.69 24.76 0.50
N TYR A 110 4.81 24.64 -0.84
CA TYR A 110 6.10 24.51 -1.49
C TYR A 110 6.97 25.78 -1.35
N GLU A 111 6.36 26.94 -1.58
CA GLU A 111 7.07 28.23 -1.53
C GLU A 111 7.35 28.70 -0.11
N ASN A 112 6.55 28.27 0.86
CA ASN A 112 6.63 28.65 2.27
C ASN A 112 6.74 27.43 3.19
N PRO A 113 7.90 26.74 3.21
CA PRO A 113 8.06 25.49 3.99
C PRO A 113 7.77 25.64 5.48
N ASP A 114 8.03 26.81 6.06
CA ASP A 114 7.79 27.13 7.47
C ASP A 114 6.29 27.31 7.80
N GLU A 115 5.43 27.40 6.77
CA GLU A 115 3.99 27.58 6.91
C GLU A 115 3.21 26.28 6.56
N ARG A 116 3.92 25.17 6.29
CA ARG A 116 3.27 23.88 6.00
C ARG A 116 2.47 23.40 7.18
N ASP A 117 1.21 23.07 6.94
CA ASP A 117 0.40 22.33 7.90
C ASP A 117 0.57 20.84 7.66
N THR A 118 1.31 20.18 8.52
CA THR A 118 1.58 18.74 8.50
C THR A 118 0.90 18.03 9.69
N GLU A 119 -0.11 18.64 10.30
CA GLU A 119 -0.86 18.02 11.37
C GLU A 119 -1.57 16.76 10.85
N LEU A 120 -1.45 15.66 11.59
CA LEU A 120 -2.01 14.37 11.24
C LEU A 120 -3.14 13.98 12.19
N VAL A 121 -4.10 13.23 11.66
CA VAL A 121 -5.18 12.62 12.47
C VAL A 121 -4.60 11.67 13.52
N ALA A 122 -3.55 10.94 13.14
CA ALA A 122 -2.76 10.08 14.04
C ALA A 122 -1.32 10.03 13.56
N TYR A 123 -0.39 10.15 14.48
CA TYR A 123 1.05 10.10 14.17
C TYR A 123 1.61 8.69 14.29
N THR A 124 1.14 7.92 15.27
CA THR A 124 1.67 6.60 15.60
C THR A 124 0.60 5.54 15.43
N PRO A 125 0.85 4.46 14.67
CA PRO A 125 -0.05 3.32 14.58
C PRO A 125 -0.18 2.59 15.92
N GLU A 126 -1.30 1.91 16.11
CA GLU A 126 -1.44 0.99 17.24
C GLU A 126 -0.36 -0.09 17.17
N ASN A 127 0.15 -0.53 18.30
CA ASN A 127 1.19 -1.57 18.42
C ASN A 127 2.50 -1.24 17.67
N TRP A 128 2.87 0.04 17.58
CA TRP A 128 4.08 0.51 16.90
C TRP A 128 5.34 -0.29 17.27
N GLU A 129 5.48 -0.63 18.56
CA GLU A 129 6.64 -1.33 19.08
C GLU A 129 6.79 -2.77 18.53
N ASP A 130 5.68 -3.35 18.05
CA ASP A 130 5.67 -4.73 17.56
C ASP A 130 6.17 -4.87 16.12
N TYR A 131 6.35 -3.77 15.38
CA TYR A 131 6.81 -3.82 14.00
C TYR A 131 8.34 -3.79 13.92
N ASP A 132 8.89 -4.71 13.14
CA ASP A 132 10.32 -4.82 12.85
C ASP A 132 10.69 -4.17 11.51
N VAL A 133 9.77 -4.23 10.55
CA VAL A 133 9.93 -3.68 9.20
C VAL A 133 8.84 -2.65 8.93
N VAL A 134 9.24 -1.47 8.48
CA VAL A 134 8.32 -0.37 8.16
C VAL A 134 8.56 0.12 6.74
N PHE A 135 7.60 -0.11 5.86
CA PHE A 135 7.57 0.58 4.58
C PHE A 135 7.00 1.98 4.76
N VAL A 136 7.64 2.98 4.12
CA VAL A 136 7.18 4.37 4.15
C VAL A 136 6.91 4.84 2.73
N GLY A 137 5.64 5.03 2.40
CA GLY A 137 5.15 5.35 1.05
C GLY A 137 4.69 6.80 0.88
N TYR A 138 5.05 7.42 -0.25
CA TYR A 138 4.70 8.82 -0.53
C TYR A 138 4.70 9.13 -2.04
N PRO A 139 3.90 10.09 -2.50
CA PRO A 139 4.10 10.68 -3.82
C PRO A 139 5.30 11.65 -3.79
N ILE A 140 5.97 11.80 -4.95
CA ILE A 140 7.00 12.84 -5.09
C ILE A 140 6.34 14.17 -5.43
N TRP A 141 6.59 15.16 -4.58
CA TRP A 141 6.22 16.57 -4.78
C TRP A 141 7.50 17.41 -4.91
N TRP A 142 7.67 18.13 -6.03
CA TRP A 142 8.87 18.95 -6.31
C TRP A 142 10.21 18.23 -6.02
N TYR A 143 10.33 16.96 -6.51
CA TYR A 143 11.52 16.10 -6.37
C TYR A 143 11.79 15.62 -4.94
N ASP A 144 10.88 15.83 -4.01
CA ASP A 144 10.99 15.39 -2.61
C ASP A 144 9.76 14.58 -2.16
N ALA A 145 9.81 13.98 -0.99
CA ALA A 145 8.67 13.34 -0.37
C ALA A 145 7.56 14.36 -0.09
N ALA A 146 6.32 14.00 -0.35
CA ALA A 146 5.18 14.80 0.05
C ALA A 146 5.21 15.05 1.56
N TRP A 147 5.15 16.30 1.95
CA TRP A 147 5.42 16.74 3.32
C TRP A 147 4.51 16.21 4.43
N PRO A 148 3.27 15.75 4.21
CA PRO A 148 2.52 15.07 5.27
C PRO A 148 3.25 13.87 5.88
N VAL A 149 4.19 13.24 5.14
CA VAL A 149 4.98 12.12 5.65
C VAL A 149 6.02 12.55 6.68
N GLU A 150 6.44 13.81 6.66
CA GLU A 150 7.40 14.38 7.60
C GLU A 150 6.89 14.26 9.05
N GLY A 151 5.63 14.63 9.30
CA GLY A 151 5.02 14.51 10.62
C GLY A 151 4.99 13.07 11.15
N PHE A 152 4.79 12.09 10.27
CA PHE A 152 4.87 10.68 10.66
C PHE A 152 6.29 10.26 11.06
N VAL A 153 7.30 10.61 10.27
CA VAL A 153 8.69 10.18 10.56
C VAL A 153 9.29 10.91 11.76
N GLU A 154 8.93 12.17 11.97
CA GLU A 154 9.35 12.94 13.16
C GLU A 154 8.63 12.50 14.43
N GLY A 155 7.39 12.02 14.30
CA GLY A 155 6.55 11.60 15.43
C GLY A 155 6.85 10.20 15.96
N ASN A 156 7.73 9.41 15.31
CA ASN A 156 7.97 8.02 15.67
C ASN A 156 9.46 7.70 15.87
N ASP A 157 9.74 6.84 16.83
CA ASP A 157 11.09 6.29 17.04
C ASP A 157 11.25 4.98 16.23
N PHE A 158 12.14 4.98 15.25
CA PHE A 158 12.42 3.84 14.38
C PHE A 158 13.60 2.99 14.90
N THR A 159 14.08 3.20 16.12
CA THR A 159 15.20 2.43 16.68
C THR A 159 14.91 0.93 16.60
N GLY A 160 15.82 0.16 16.01
CA GLY A 160 15.71 -1.28 15.82
C GLY A 160 14.82 -1.74 14.68
N LYS A 161 14.21 -0.81 13.91
CA LYS A 161 13.36 -1.13 12.77
C LYS A 161 14.13 -0.97 11.45
N THR A 162 13.89 -1.88 10.52
CA THR A 162 14.29 -1.73 9.11
C THR A 162 13.26 -0.87 8.40
N VAL A 163 13.68 0.23 7.79
CA VAL A 163 12.78 1.18 7.13
C VAL A 163 13.02 1.20 5.62
N ILE A 164 11.99 0.96 4.84
CA ILE A 164 12.08 0.80 3.38
C ILE A 164 11.19 1.85 2.71
N PRO A 165 11.75 2.96 2.19
CA PRO A 165 10.96 3.96 1.51
C PRO A 165 10.49 3.47 0.13
N PHE A 166 9.29 3.85 -0.28
CA PHE A 166 8.83 3.72 -1.66
C PHE A 166 8.06 4.97 -2.09
N CYS A 167 8.15 5.30 -3.35
CA CYS A 167 7.45 6.48 -3.82
C CYS A 167 6.68 6.22 -5.11
N THR A 168 5.69 7.08 -5.36
CA THR A 168 4.99 7.14 -6.64
C THR A 168 5.25 8.48 -7.32
N SER A 169 5.53 8.43 -8.62
CA SER A 169 5.69 9.62 -9.45
C SER A 169 5.42 9.33 -10.92
N SER A 170 5.04 10.35 -11.68
CA SER A 170 4.88 10.24 -13.14
C SER A 170 6.24 10.17 -13.85
N SER A 171 7.23 10.96 -13.41
CA SER A 171 8.51 11.12 -14.10
C SER A 171 9.73 11.16 -13.19
N SER A 172 9.63 11.80 -12.01
CA SER A 172 10.75 11.95 -11.07
C SER A 172 11.14 10.62 -10.46
N ASP A 173 12.42 10.40 -10.24
CA ASP A 173 12.92 9.27 -9.48
C ASP A 173 12.75 9.54 -7.98
N ILE A 174 13.01 8.52 -7.13
CA ILE A 174 12.97 8.65 -5.67
C ILE A 174 14.02 9.66 -5.16
N GLY A 175 15.15 9.78 -5.85
CA GLY A 175 16.21 10.73 -5.56
C GLY A 175 16.72 10.61 -4.12
N GLU A 176 16.87 11.75 -3.46
CA GLU A 176 17.33 11.84 -2.06
C GLU A 176 16.19 11.85 -1.03
N SER A 177 14.93 11.74 -1.47
CA SER A 177 13.76 11.89 -0.59
C SER A 177 13.76 10.90 0.59
N GLY A 178 14.10 9.63 0.36
CA GLY A 178 14.23 8.62 1.42
C GLY A 178 15.34 8.97 2.44
N ARG A 179 16.48 9.47 1.97
CA ARG A 179 17.57 9.90 2.87
C ARG A 179 17.20 11.13 3.68
N ARG A 180 16.44 12.05 3.09
CA ARG A 180 15.94 13.22 3.81
C ARG A 180 15.00 12.80 4.92
N LEU A 181 14.07 11.89 4.64
CA LEU A 181 13.17 11.34 5.67
C LEU A 181 13.94 10.62 6.77
N ALA A 182 14.97 9.84 6.42
CA ALA A 182 15.86 9.20 7.40
C ALA A 182 16.55 10.23 8.31
N GLY A 183 16.97 11.37 7.74
CA GLY A 183 17.54 12.47 8.49
C GLY A 183 16.55 13.12 9.46
N LEU A 184 15.28 13.27 9.07
CA LEU A 184 14.21 13.79 9.92
C LEU A 184 13.86 12.82 11.05
N ALA A 185 13.73 11.53 10.73
CA ALA A 185 13.47 10.48 11.73
C ALA A 185 14.60 10.35 12.76
N GLY A 186 15.85 10.53 12.35
CA GLY A 186 17.02 10.44 13.21
C GLY A 186 17.34 9.05 13.77
N THR A 187 16.46 8.06 13.55
CA THR A 187 16.58 6.68 14.02
C THR A 187 16.15 5.70 12.93
N GLY A 188 16.45 4.40 13.11
CA GLY A 188 16.09 3.33 12.17
C GLY A 188 17.21 2.97 11.18
N ASP A 189 17.10 1.76 10.62
CA ASP A 189 17.99 1.27 9.55
C ASP A 189 17.30 1.48 8.19
N TRP A 190 17.52 2.66 7.62
CA TRP A 190 16.89 3.08 6.36
C TRP A 190 17.59 2.47 5.15
N GLN A 191 16.81 1.72 4.39
CA GLN A 191 17.26 1.03 3.18
C GLN A 191 17.11 1.90 1.93
N GLU A 192 17.69 1.44 0.82
CA GLU A 192 17.45 2.04 -0.49
C GLU A 192 15.99 1.80 -0.92
N GLY A 193 15.32 2.87 -1.32
CA GLY A 193 13.91 2.83 -1.67
C GLY A 193 13.65 2.53 -3.14
N GLN A 194 12.37 2.32 -3.48
CA GLN A 194 11.91 2.04 -4.84
C GLN A 194 10.87 3.07 -5.30
N ARG A 195 11.03 3.49 -6.56
CA ARG A 195 10.01 4.30 -7.24
C ARG A 195 9.07 3.44 -8.08
N PHE A 196 7.78 3.73 -7.99
CA PHE A 196 6.74 3.16 -8.86
C PHE A 196 6.05 4.25 -9.70
N ARG A 197 5.64 3.91 -10.91
CA ARG A 197 4.77 4.76 -11.72
C ARG A 197 3.30 4.54 -11.33
N SER A 198 2.45 5.53 -11.62
CA SER A 198 1.01 5.30 -11.58
C SER A 198 0.66 4.14 -12.51
N GLY A 199 -0.07 3.14 -11.98
CA GLY A 199 -0.40 1.93 -12.73
C GLY A 199 0.72 0.87 -12.74
N ALA A 200 1.69 0.93 -11.83
CA ALA A 200 2.60 -0.19 -11.59
C ALA A 200 1.82 -1.47 -11.33
N SER A 201 2.23 -2.58 -11.94
CA SER A 201 1.51 -3.84 -11.81
C SER A 201 1.78 -4.50 -10.45
N GLU A 202 0.81 -5.25 -9.96
CA GLU A 202 0.99 -6.09 -8.77
C GLU A 202 2.23 -6.98 -8.88
N SER A 203 2.47 -7.58 -10.07
CA SER A 203 3.62 -8.45 -10.31
C SER A 203 4.96 -7.74 -10.15
N ASP A 204 5.07 -6.48 -10.59
CA ASP A 204 6.30 -5.71 -10.45
C ASP A 204 6.58 -5.36 -8.99
N ILE A 205 5.51 -5.04 -8.25
CA ILE A 205 5.61 -4.69 -6.83
C ILE A 205 5.98 -5.93 -6.00
N ARG A 206 5.34 -7.08 -6.24
CA ARG A 206 5.69 -8.36 -5.59
C ARG A 206 7.13 -8.75 -5.89
N ALA A 207 7.58 -8.67 -7.14
CA ALA A 207 8.96 -8.98 -7.51
C ALA A 207 9.98 -8.09 -6.77
N TRP A 208 9.64 -6.82 -6.55
CA TRP A 208 10.49 -5.96 -5.73
C TRP A 208 10.49 -6.37 -4.26
N VAL A 209 9.32 -6.62 -3.65
CA VAL A 209 9.21 -7.09 -2.27
C VAL A 209 10.00 -8.39 -2.07
N ASP A 210 9.85 -9.36 -2.96
CA ASP A 210 10.58 -10.63 -2.92
C ASP A 210 12.11 -10.42 -2.97
N SER A 211 12.57 -9.38 -3.66
CA SER A 211 13.99 -9.04 -3.77
C SER A 211 14.61 -8.48 -2.48
N LEU A 212 13.78 -8.01 -1.55
CA LEU A 212 14.23 -7.42 -0.28
C LEU A 212 14.72 -8.47 0.72
N ASN A 213 14.31 -9.74 0.55
CA ASN A 213 14.66 -10.87 1.43
C ASN A 213 14.36 -10.57 2.92
N LEU A 214 13.14 -10.10 3.21
CA LEU A 214 12.64 -9.77 4.54
C LEU A 214 12.42 -11.02 5.39
#